data_76a1221392e40c9f6430e150a588493d
#
_entry.id   76a1221392e40c9f6430e150a588493d
#
_cell.length_a   1.000
_cell.length_b   1.000
_cell.length_c   1.000
_cell.angle_alpha   90.00
_cell.angle_beta   90.00
_cell.angle_gamma   90.00
#
_symmetry.space_group_name_H-M   'P 1'
#
loop_
_entity.id
_entity.type
_entity.pdbx_description
1 polymer ?
#
loop_
_entity_poly.entity_id
_entity_poly.type
_entity_poly.pdbx_seq_one_letter_code
_entity_poly.pdbx_strand_id
1 'polypeptide(L)'
;MKQRESYDLPLLAVFGAIFFLIYIIQYTDGVFSFNSAIPQLMLPIVVCCGMYWDDRIGAIFGFFLGSCVDAVAADTICYNTISLMLIGYVSGLLIEKIINNNFRASLLLVFGFSLIYYFGCWCMSGFSSGYMSKIYFELVFNTVIFSIPLYWFMRWIINLRKKTLSN
;
A
#
# COMPACT_ATOMS: atom_id res chain seq x y z
N MET A 1 22.10 -5.33 -13.33
CA MET A 1 22.23 -3.94 -12.84
C MET A 1 21.02 -3.17 -13.36
N LYS A 2 20.04 -2.89 -12.48
CA LYS A 2 18.88 -2.08 -12.82
C LYS A 2 19.38 -0.64 -12.95
N GLN A 3 19.20 -0.01 -14.13
CA GLN A 3 19.45 1.41 -14.29
C GLN A 3 18.70 2.14 -13.18
N ARG A 4 19.42 2.85 -12.31
CA ARG A 4 18.83 3.82 -11.39
C ARG A 4 18.16 4.87 -12.27
N GLU A 5 16.87 4.72 -12.50
CA GLU A 5 16.10 5.76 -13.16
C GLU A 5 16.19 7.00 -12.27
N SER A 6 16.63 8.10 -12.86
CA SER A 6 16.66 9.40 -12.17
C SER A 6 15.27 9.66 -11.58
N TYR A 7 15.22 9.88 -10.28
CA TYR A 7 13.99 10.18 -9.60
C TYR A 7 13.49 11.54 -10.07
N ASP A 8 12.47 11.56 -10.92
CA ASP A 8 11.83 12.81 -11.30
C ASP A 8 11.00 13.28 -10.11
N LEU A 9 11.58 14.20 -9.35
CA LEU A 9 10.96 14.81 -8.17
C LEU A 9 9.51 15.31 -8.45
N PRO A 10 9.21 15.96 -9.59
CA PRO A 10 7.85 16.39 -9.89
C PRO A 10 6.88 15.21 -10.08
N LEU A 11 7.33 14.11 -10.65
CA LEU A 11 6.51 12.91 -10.80
C LEU A 11 6.15 12.31 -9.42
N LEU A 12 7.14 12.23 -8.53
CA LEU A 12 6.96 11.73 -7.18
C LEU A 12 5.95 12.58 -6.39
N ALA A 13 6.01 13.91 -6.56
CA ALA A 13 5.07 14.84 -5.96
C ALA A 13 3.64 14.65 -6.49
N VAL A 14 3.46 14.45 -7.80
CA VAL A 14 2.15 14.16 -8.40
C VAL A 14 1.57 12.86 -7.85
N PHE A 15 2.38 11.81 -7.72
CA PHE A 15 1.94 10.55 -7.11
C PHE A 15 1.57 10.73 -5.64
N GLY A 16 2.36 11.48 -4.89
CA GLY A 16 2.05 11.82 -3.50
C GLY A 16 0.70 12.53 -3.38
N ALA A 17 0.41 13.49 -4.25
CA ALA A 17 -0.88 14.18 -4.29
C ALA A 17 -2.04 13.23 -4.63
N ILE A 18 -1.87 12.34 -5.61
CA ILE A 18 -2.89 11.34 -5.98
C ILE A 18 -3.16 10.38 -4.81
N PHE A 19 -2.12 9.91 -4.14
CA PHE A 19 -2.27 9.00 -3.00
C PHE A 19 -2.92 9.69 -1.80
N PHE A 20 -2.62 10.96 -1.60
CA PHE A 20 -3.28 11.77 -0.58
C PHE A 20 -4.77 11.99 -0.90
N LEU A 21 -5.14 12.17 -2.16
CA LEU A 21 -6.54 12.21 -2.59
C LEU A 21 -7.26 10.88 -2.35
N ILE A 22 -6.62 9.75 -2.68
CA ILE A 22 -7.17 8.42 -2.40
C ILE A 22 -7.37 8.22 -0.91
N TYR A 23 -6.43 8.70 -0.08
CA TYR A 23 -6.55 8.68 1.36
C TYR A 23 -7.77 9.48 1.86
N ILE A 24 -7.97 10.70 1.38
CA ILE A 24 -9.15 11.52 1.74
C ILE A 24 -10.44 10.79 1.36
N ILE A 25 -10.51 10.24 0.15
CA ILE A 25 -11.68 9.50 -0.33
C ILE A 25 -11.94 8.26 0.52
N GLN A 26 -10.90 7.55 0.94
CA GLN A 26 -11.01 6.36 1.79
C GLN A 26 -11.64 6.66 3.15
N TYR A 27 -11.26 7.80 3.76
CA TYR A 27 -11.75 8.21 5.08
C TYR A 27 -12.99 9.12 5.03
N THR A 28 -13.53 9.36 3.83
CA THR A 28 -14.82 10.07 3.69
C THR A 28 -15.97 9.09 3.90
N ASP A 29 -16.79 9.37 4.90
CA ASP A 29 -17.93 8.51 5.26
C ASP A 29 -18.87 8.27 4.07
N GLY A 30 -19.24 7.02 3.86
CA GLY A 30 -20.24 6.59 2.87
C GLY A 30 -19.69 6.18 1.51
N VAL A 31 -18.41 6.43 1.16
CA VAL A 31 -17.87 6.08 -0.17
C VAL A 31 -17.42 4.61 -0.23
N PHE A 32 -16.81 4.09 0.83
CA PHE A 32 -16.24 2.73 0.87
C PHE A 32 -16.75 1.87 2.03
N SER A 33 -17.89 2.20 2.63
CA SER A 33 -18.48 1.39 3.68
C SER A 33 -19.16 0.13 3.10
N PHE A 34 -18.36 -0.85 2.71
CA PHE A 34 -18.86 -2.19 2.43
C PHE A 34 -18.91 -2.98 3.74
N ASN A 35 -20.12 -3.27 4.22
CA ASN A 35 -20.39 -4.21 5.31
C ASN A 35 -19.63 -3.94 6.63
N SER A 36 -19.52 -2.67 7.04
CA SER A 36 -18.84 -2.20 8.28
C SER A 36 -17.31 -2.34 8.31
N ALA A 37 -16.66 -2.73 7.21
CA ALA A 37 -15.22 -2.86 7.14
C ALA A 37 -14.66 -1.96 6.02
N ILE A 38 -13.84 -0.96 6.38
CA ILE A 38 -13.18 -0.07 5.42
C ILE A 38 -11.88 -0.76 4.96
N PRO A 39 -11.74 -1.11 3.66
CA PRO A 39 -10.51 -1.73 3.16
C PRO A 39 -9.32 -0.76 3.28
N GLN A 40 -8.16 -1.28 3.69
CA GLN A 40 -6.95 -0.48 3.81
C GLN A 40 -6.28 -0.29 2.45
N LEU A 41 -6.68 0.73 1.71
CA LEU A 41 -6.14 1.01 0.36
C LEU A 41 -4.68 1.49 0.38
N MET A 42 -4.21 2.01 1.50
CA MET A 42 -2.83 2.50 1.63
C MET A 42 -1.81 1.36 1.52
N LEU A 43 -2.14 0.16 2.00
CA LEU A 43 -1.25 -0.99 1.94
C LEU A 43 -0.89 -1.40 0.50
N PRO A 44 -1.84 -1.66 -0.42
CA PRO A 44 -1.49 -2.00 -1.81
C PRO A 44 -0.80 -0.85 -2.54
N ILE A 45 -1.09 0.42 -2.22
CA ILE A 45 -0.38 1.57 -2.78
C ILE A 45 1.10 1.51 -2.40
N VAL A 46 1.41 1.32 -1.13
CA VAL A 46 2.79 1.26 -0.62
C VAL A 46 3.55 0.08 -1.22
N VAL A 47 2.91 -1.09 -1.33
CA VAL A 47 3.50 -2.26 -2.01
C VAL A 47 3.81 -1.94 -3.46
N CYS A 48 2.88 -1.34 -4.21
CA CYS A 48 3.13 -0.94 -5.59
C CYS A 48 4.27 0.09 -5.71
N CYS A 49 4.37 1.05 -4.79
CA CYS A 49 5.48 2.01 -4.78
C CYS A 49 6.84 1.30 -4.63
N GLY A 50 6.96 0.38 -3.66
CA GLY A 50 8.17 -0.43 -3.51
C GLY A 50 8.50 -1.27 -4.73
N MET A 51 7.48 -1.87 -5.37
CA MET A 51 7.66 -2.71 -6.56
C MET A 51 8.14 -1.94 -7.79
N TYR A 52 7.62 -0.73 -8.02
CA TYR A 52 7.87 0.01 -9.26
C TYR A 52 9.04 0.96 -9.19
N TRP A 53 9.31 1.56 -8.03
CA TRP A 53 10.40 2.51 -7.87
C TRP A 53 11.63 1.88 -7.22
N ASP A 54 11.61 1.81 -5.89
CA ASP A 54 12.74 1.29 -5.11
C ASP A 54 12.29 1.03 -3.67
N ASP A 55 13.08 0.25 -2.93
CA ASP A 55 12.87 -0.05 -1.50
C ASP A 55 12.79 1.24 -0.66
N ARG A 56 13.67 2.22 -0.94
CA ARG A 56 13.71 3.50 -0.24
C ARG A 56 12.47 4.35 -0.46
N ILE A 57 11.99 4.42 -1.70
CA ILE A 57 10.80 5.19 -2.05
C ILE A 57 9.56 4.52 -1.46
N GLY A 58 9.47 3.19 -1.54
CA GLY A 58 8.42 2.43 -0.88
C GLY A 58 8.36 2.70 0.62
N ALA A 59 9.51 2.74 1.30
CA ALA A 59 9.61 3.08 2.72
C ALA A 59 9.15 4.52 3.03
N ILE A 60 9.57 5.50 2.22
CA ILE A 60 9.19 6.90 2.40
C ILE A 60 7.67 7.08 2.23
N PHE A 61 7.09 6.52 1.17
CA PHE A 61 5.62 6.57 0.99
C PHE A 61 4.88 5.83 2.11
N GLY A 62 5.39 4.68 2.53
CA GLY A 62 4.85 3.93 3.66
C GLY A 62 4.85 4.73 4.95
N PHE A 63 5.95 5.46 5.24
CA PHE A 63 6.04 6.34 6.38
C PHE A 63 5.00 7.47 6.33
N PHE A 64 4.91 8.21 5.22
CA PHE A 64 3.98 9.33 5.10
C PHE A 64 2.52 8.87 5.14
N LEU A 65 2.15 7.86 4.37
CA LEU A 65 0.78 7.35 4.34
C LEU A 65 0.38 6.69 5.67
N GLY A 66 1.31 5.97 6.30
CA GLY A 66 1.10 5.40 7.63
C GLY A 66 0.89 6.47 8.70
N SER A 67 1.67 7.55 8.67
CA SER A 67 1.50 8.68 9.59
C SER A 67 0.14 9.36 9.42
N CYS A 68 -0.35 9.47 8.19
CA CYS A 68 -1.70 9.99 7.94
C CYS A 68 -2.78 9.07 8.54
N VAL A 69 -2.61 7.74 8.41
CA VAL A 69 -3.55 6.75 8.98
C VAL A 69 -3.53 6.82 10.51
N ASP A 70 -2.34 6.87 11.14
CA ASP A 70 -2.20 6.99 12.59
C ASP A 70 -2.80 8.29 13.14
N ALA A 71 -2.68 9.39 12.40
CA ALA A 71 -3.26 10.67 12.77
C ALA A 71 -4.80 10.64 12.83
N VAL A 72 -5.46 9.88 11.95
CA VAL A 72 -6.92 9.72 11.98
C VAL A 72 -7.37 8.72 13.03
N ALA A 73 -6.62 7.63 13.21
CA ALA A 73 -6.92 6.61 14.23
C ALA A 73 -6.76 7.15 15.66
N ALA A 74 -6.09 8.31 15.83
CA ALA A 74 -5.73 8.89 17.12
C ALA A 74 -5.03 7.90 18.07
N ASP A 75 -4.34 6.90 17.49
CA ASP A 75 -3.64 5.88 18.24
C ASP A 75 -2.31 6.43 18.79
N THR A 76 -2.06 6.16 20.06
CA THR A 76 -0.80 6.54 20.73
C THR A 76 0.40 5.75 20.18
N ILE A 77 0.14 4.59 19.59
CA ILE A 77 1.15 3.71 19.02
C ILE A 77 1.13 3.91 17.50
N CYS A 78 2.22 4.42 16.92
CA CYS A 78 2.38 4.63 15.48
C CYS A 78 2.51 3.30 14.71
N TYR A 79 1.58 2.38 14.93
CA TYR A 79 1.61 1.03 14.35
C TYR A 79 1.52 1.05 12.83
N ASN A 80 0.60 1.86 12.29
CA ASN A 80 0.39 1.94 10.84
C ASN A 80 1.60 2.55 10.14
N THR A 81 2.21 3.57 10.74
CA THR A 81 3.44 4.20 10.23
C THR A 81 4.58 3.19 10.12
N ILE A 82 4.86 2.46 11.19
CA ILE A 82 5.96 1.49 11.22
C ILE A 82 5.67 0.32 10.28
N SER A 83 4.46 -0.21 10.32
CA SER A 83 4.09 -1.38 9.51
C SER A 83 4.12 -1.06 8.01
N LEU A 84 3.53 0.06 7.57
CA LEU A 84 3.50 0.43 6.17
C LEU A 84 4.90 0.82 5.65
N MET A 85 5.73 1.48 6.47
CA MET A 85 7.12 1.76 6.13
C MET A 85 7.91 0.46 5.88
N LEU A 86 7.80 -0.52 6.78
CA LEU A 86 8.47 -1.81 6.63
C LEU A 86 7.95 -2.59 5.41
N ILE A 87 6.63 -2.61 5.20
CA ILE A 87 6.02 -3.27 4.04
C ILE A 87 6.52 -2.65 2.73
N GLY A 88 6.59 -1.32 2.64
CA GLY A 88 7.11 -0.63 1.48
C GLY A 88 8.58 -0.95 1.20
N TYR A 89 9.40 -0.96 2.23
CA TYR A 89 10.82 -1.31 2.13
C TYR A 89 11.01 -2.77 1.68
N VAL A 90 10.36 -3.71 2.37
CA VAL A 90 10.51 -5.14 2.08
C VAL A 90 9.94 -5.50 0.71
N SER A 91 8.84 -4.88 0.27
CA SER A 91 8.28 -5.11 -1.07
C SER A 91 9.27 -4.72 -2.17
N GLY A 92 9.98 -3.60 -2.01
CA GLY A 92 11.04 -3.17 -2.92
C GLY A 92 12.20 -4.16 -2.96
N LEU A 93 12.71 -4.58 -1.80
CA LEU A 93 13.79 -5.56 -1.69
C LEU A 93 13.43 -6.92 -2.32
N LEU A 94 12.19 -7.39 -2.11
CA LEU A 94 11.76 -8.68 -2.66
C LEU A 94 11.72 -8.67 -4.19
N ILE A 95 11.25 -7.59 -4.77
CA ILE A 95 11.22 -7.42 -6.23
C ILE A 95 12.62 -7.26 -6.81
N GLU A 96 13.50 -6.55 -6.13
CA GLU A 96 14.87 -6.38 -6.62
C GLU A 96 15.67 -7.68 -6.62
N LYS A 97 15.50 -8.51 -5.59
CA LYS A 97 16.38 -9.68 -5.34
C LYS A 97 15.79 -11.02 -5.72
N ILE A 98 14.46 -11.18 -5.63
CA ILE A 98 13.86 -12.52 -5.62
C ILE A 98 12.77 -12.67 -6.66
N ILE A 99 11.92 -11.67 -6.86
CA ILE A 99 10.66 -11.80 -7.59
C ILE A 99 10.67 -10.90 -8.83
N ASN A 100 10.31 -11.46 -9.99
CA ASN A 100 10.08 -10.63 -11.17
C ASN A 100 8.83 -9.76 -10.98
N ASN A 101 8.90 -8.50 -11.43
CA ASN A 101 7.81 -7.53 -11.34
C ASN A 101 6.65 -7.92 -12.28
N ASN A 102 5.81 -8.84 -11.82
CA ASN A 102 4.64 -9.34 -12.51
C ASN A 102 3.36 -9.05 -11.71
N PHE A 103 2.22 -9.01 -12.39
CA PHE A 103 0.91 -8.85 -11.75
C PHE A 103 0.64 -9.89 -10.65
N ARG A 104 0.99 -11.17 -10.90
CA ARG A 104 0.84 -12.26 -9.93
C ARG A 104 1.68 -12.02 -8.67
N ALA A 105 2.90 -11.51 -8.85
CA ALA A 105 3.79 -11.16 -7.75
C ALA A 105 3.20 -10.04 -6.88
N SER A 106 2.60 -9.02 -7.50
CA SER A 106 1.93 -7.94 -6.78
C SER A 106 0.78 -8.46 -5.91
N LEU A 107 -0.09 -9.29 -6.47
CA LEU A 107 -1.21 -9.89 -5.72
C LEU A 107 -0.73 -10.75 -4.55
N LEU A 108 0.30 -11.56 -4.77
CA LEU A 108 0.86 -12.43 -3.74
C LEU A 108 1.50 -11.61 -2.61
N LEU A 109 2.23 -10.55 -2.95
CA LEU A 109 2.83 -9.65 -1.96
C LEU A 109 1.76 -8.89 -1.17
N VAL A 110 0.75 -8.33 -1.85
CA VAL A 110 -0.36 -7.64 -1.17
C VAL A 110 -1.10 -8.58 -0.24
N PHE A 111 -1.40 -9.81 -0.68
CA PHE A 111 -2.04 -10.81 0.16
C PHE A 111 -1.20 -11.18 1.39
N GLY A 112 0.09 -11.50 1.20
CA GLY A 112 0.99 -11.85 2.30
C GLY A 112 1.16 -10.71 3.30
N PHE A 113 1.39 -9.48 2.82
CA PHE A 113 1.54 -8.33 3.70
C PHE A 113 0.24 -7.93 4.39
N SER A 114 -0.92 -8.11 3.73
CA SER A 114 -2.23 -7.89 4.38
C SER A 114 -2.44 -8.85 5.54
N LEU A 115 -2.08 -10.13 5.39
CA LEU A 115 -2.17 -11.08 6.49
C LEU A 115 -1.30 -10.67 7.66
N ILE A 116 -0.04 -10.30 7.43
CA ILE A 116 0.90 -9.88 8.47
C ILE A 116 0.38 -8.61 9.16
N TYR A 117 -0.07 -7.63 8.38
CA TYR A 117 -0.57 -6.36 8.90
C TYR A 117 -1.79 -6.54 9.78
N TYR A 118 -2.82 -7.25 9.31
CA TYR A 118 -4.03 -7.46 10.10
C TYR A 118 -3.84 -8.42 11.28
N PHE A 119 -2.92 -9.38 11.16
CA PHE A 119 -2.52 -10.21 12.30
C PHE A 119 -1.87 -9.37 13.40
N GLY A 120 -1.00 -8.42 13.03
CA GLY A 120 -0.44 -7.48 13.99
C GLY A 120 -1.49 -6.58 14.65
N CYS A 121 -2.45 -6.05 13.87
CA CYS A 121 -3.59 -5.30 14.42
C CYS A 121 -4.38 -6.14 15.43
N TRP A 122 -4.63 -7.42 15.13
CA TRP A 122 -5.33 -8.34 16.02
C TRP A 122 -4.56 -8.60 17.32
N CYS A 123 -3.24 -8.78 17.24
CA CYS A 123 -2.39 -8.90 18.42
C CYS A 123 -2.46 -7.66 19.31
N MET A 124 -2.43 -6.46 18.72
CA MET A 124 -2.53 -5.20 19.46
C MET A 124 -3.90 -4.99 20.10
N SER A 125 -4.96 -5.52 19.51
CA SER A 125 -6.33 -5.48 20.06
C SER A 125 -6.56 -6.48 21.22
N GLY A 126 -5.53 -7.18 21.69
CA GLY A 126 -5.59 -8.07 22.86
C GLY A 126 -6.39 -9.37 22.64
N PHE A 127 -6.37 -9.95 21.45
CA PHE A 127 -7.05 -11.21 21.09
C PHE A 127 -8.57 -11.25 21.41
N SER A 128 -9.21 -10.08 21.44
CA SER A 128 -10.61 -9.95 21.79
C SER A 128 -11.53 -10.59 20.73
N SER A 129 -12.19 -11.67 21.14
CA SER A 129 -13.35 -12.36 20.54
C SER A 129 -13.29 -12.86 19.07
N GLY A 130 -13.87 -14.05 18.83
CA GLY A 130 -13.97 -14.71 17.52
C GLY A 130 -14.77 -13.94 16.45
N TYR A 131 -15.47 -12.88 16.80
CA TYR A 131 -16.14 -11.96 15.87
C TYR A 131 -15.11 -11.11 15.12
N MET A 132 -14.05 -10.67 15.78
CA MET A 132 -12.97 -9.89 15.16
C MET A 132 -12.22 -10.67 14.07
N SER A 133 -12.05 -11.98 14.21
CA SER A 133 -11.36 -12.79 13.21
C SER A 133 -12.06 -12.80 11.85
N LYS A 134 -13.39 -12.80 11.82
CA LYS A 134 -14.16 -12.70 10.56
C LYS A 134 -13.98 -11.35 9.89
N ILE A 135 -14.01 -10.27 10.65
CA ILE A 135 -13.82 -8.91 10.13
C ILE A 135 -12.42 -8.77 9.51
N TYR A 136 -11.38 -9.27 10.16
CA TYR A 136 -10.02 -9.20 9.61
C TYR A 136 -9.88 -10.02 8.32
N PHE A 137 -10.54 -11.16 8.21
CA PHE A 137 -10.53 -11.95 6.98
C PHE A 137 -11.22 -11.21 5.82
N GLU A 138 -12.37 -10.58 6.09
CA GLU A 138 -13.07 -9.73 5.11
C GLU A 138 -12.22 -8.54 4.69
N LEU A 139 -11.51 -7.90 5.62
CA LEU A 139 -10.60 -6.80 5.34
C LEU A 139 -9.44 -7.22 4.43
N VAL A 140 -8.82 -8.36 4.68
CA VAL A 140 -7.77 -8.91 3.81
C VAL A 140 -8.30 -9.13 2.41
N PHE A 141 -9.46 -9.78 2.28
CA PHE A 141 -10.07 -10.08 0.99
C PHE A 141 -10.42 -8.81 0.21
N ASN A 142 -11.05 -7.84 0.86
CA ASN A 142 -11.38 -6.55 0.26
C ASN A 142 -10.12 -5.80 -0.16
N THR A 143 -9.07 -5.77 0.66
CA THR A 143 -7.78 -5.12 0.33
C THR A 143 -7.15 -5.73 -0.92
N VAL A 144 -7.19 -7.06 -1.08
CA VAL A 144 -6.68 -7.75 -2.25
C VAL A 144 -7.51 -7.44 -3.51
N ILE A 145 -8.84 -7.42 -3.41
CA ILE A 145 -9.71 -7.06 -4.55
C ILE A 145 -9.40 -5.64 -5.03
N PHE A 146 -9.32 -4.68 -4.12
CA PHE A 146 -9.03 -3.29 -4.46
C PHE A 146 -7.58 -3.08 -4.94
N SER A 147 -6.67 -4.01 -4.69
CA SER A 147 -5.30 -3.93 -5.22
C SER A 147 -5.24 -4.12 -6.74
N ILE A 148 -6.23 -4.80 -7.34
CA ILE A 148 -6.26 -5.08 -8.78
C ILE A 148 -6.34 -3.79 -9.61
N PRO A 149 -7.37 -2.94 -9.43
CA PRO A 149 -7.46 -1.68 -10.17
C PRO A 149 -6.29 -0.74 -9.87
N LEU A 150 -5.79 -0.73 -8.63
CA LEU A 150 -4.64 0.08 -8.24
C LEU A 150 -3.36 -0.32 -8.98
N TYR A 151 -3.08 -1.62 -9.12
CA TYR A 151 -1.95 -2.11 -9.89
C TYR A 151 -2.04 -1.70 -11.37
N TRP A 152 -3.23 -1.84 -11.99
CA TRP A 152 -3.44 -1.43 -13.38
C TRP A 152 -3.25 0.07 -13.57
N PHE A 153 -3.76 0.88 -12.65
CA PHE A 153 -3.61 2.32 -12.64
C PHE A 153 -2.13 2.74 -12.56
N MET A 154 -1.37 2.15 -11.63
CA MET A 154 0.07 2.40 -11.49
C MET A 154 0.84 2.02 -12.76
N ARG A 155 0.55 0.85 -13.32
CA ARG A 155 1.17 0.38 -14.55
C ARG A 155 0.86 1.29 -15.74
N TRP A 156 -0.38 1.77 -15.84
CA TRP A 156 -0.80 2.69 -16.90
C TRP A 156 -0.01 4.00 -16.84
N ILE A 157 0.10 4.63 -15.68
CA ILE A 157 0.84 5.88 -15.51
C ILE A 157 2.32 5.70 -15.85
N ILE A 158 2.95 4.63 -15.39
CA ILE A 158 4.37 4.35 -15.67
C ILE A 158 4.60 4.12 -17.17
N ASN A 159 3.67 3.46 -17.86
CA ASN A 159 3.76 3.28 -19.30
C ASN A 159 3.59 4.59 -20.07
N LEU A 160 2.74 5.50 -19.63
CA LEU A 160 2.62 6.85 -20.20
C LEU A 160 3.94 7.60 -20.13
N ARG A 161 4.62 7.54 -18.98
CA ARG A 161 5.95 8.15 -18.81
C ARG A 161 6.98 7.61 -19.79
N LYS A 162 7.07 6.28 -19.93
CA LYS A 162 8.02 5.66 -20.87
C LYS A 162 7.83 6.16 -22.30
N LYS A 163 6.58 6.39 -22.71
CA LYS A 163 6.23 6.91 -24.01
C LYS A 163 6.62 8.39 -24.19
N THR A 164 6.51 9.19 -23.14
CA THR A 164 6.85 10.63 -23.17
C THR A 164 8.38 10.85 -23.22
N LEU A 165 9.17 9.95 -22.63
CA LEU A 165 10.66 10.04 -22.65
C LEU A 165 11.27 9.43 -23.92
N SER A 166 10.49 8.73 -24.74
CA SER A 166 10.93 8.11 -26.00
C SER A 166 10.65 8.98 -27.23
N ASN A 167 9.94 10.09 -27.09
CA ASN A 167 9.74 11.13 -28.09
C ASN A 167 10.59 12.36 -27.79
#